data_ba779e97a13044fee964fe69761af6a7
#
_entry.id   ba779e97a13044fee964fe69761af6a7
#
_cell.length_a   1.000
_cell.length_b   1.000
_cell.length_c   1.000
_cell.angle_alpha   90.00
_cell.angle_beta   90.00
_cell.angle_gamma   90.00
#
_symmetry.space_group_name_H-M   'P 1'
#
loop_
_entity.id
_entity.type
_entity.pdbx_description
1 polymer ?
#
loop_
_entity_poly.entity_id
_entity_poly.type
_entity_poly.pdbx_seq_one_letter_code
_entity_poly.pdbx_strand_id
1 'polypeptide(L)'
;MRQKLKEEYLVLEEEIAINKQVVIRGVEIQLLSIVKEEGTRKLLMLYQEGKAEKNSIHREDYKTNREKMIESLQNEPMYGLNNLYIKAIKFAGQEFMMEESSARGLRYYHESDYEIYTYFKEKGLIPKEWLEGSMEKLILSEYRLESDTELPVDNLNKLMPMILNVDESHYTVRIEHPFRIKIGKAEPNTRIQYFDEATGKKRVFYIDEVEKYYYYDEGLQRLEEILQNIEPAEREHFKEEYIKHLEEVCPPDKALILLHYETEAGEQLNFFLKEYLEAEPEHRMYSGSVGFVCKGNGLNGYPVRIELLKTVEKDFDEALEVELFSRYITIPEESIWVE
;
A
#
# COMPACT_ATOMS: atom_id res chain seq x y z
N MET A 1 -22.32 20.34 33.00
CA MET A 1 -20.95 19.98 32.58
C MET A 1 -20.95 18.95 31.46
N ARG A 2 -21.61 17.79 31.59
CA ARG A 2 -21.67 16.76 30.52
C ARG A 2 -22.25 17.23 29.15
N GLN A 3 -23.22 18.14 29.16
CA GLN A 3 -23.84 18.65 27.97
C GLN A 3 -22.94 19.67 27.22
N LYS A 4 -22.19 20.48 27.96
CA LYS A 4 -21.25 21.45 27.43
C LYS A 4 -20.01 20.80 26.76
N LEU A 5 -19.53 19.68 27.30
CA LEU A 5 -18.44 18.90 26.73
C LEU A 5 -18.82 18.24 25.41
N LYS A 6 -20.09 17.82 25.25
CA LYS A 6 -20.62 17.29 23.98
C LYS A 6 -20.65 18.34 22.86
N GLU A 7 -20.88 19.61 23.21
CA GLU A 7 -20.99 20.72 22.27
C GLU A 7 -19.64 21.25 21.77
N GLU A 8 -18.53 20.94 22.45
CA GLU A 8 -17.21 21.48 22.12
C GLU A 8 -16.35 20.53 21.26
N TYR A 9 -16.56 19.18 21.28
CA TYR A 9 -15.62 18.21 20.68
C TYR A 9 -16.23 17.17 19.72
N LEU A 10 -17.53 16.92 19.81
CA LEU A 10 -18.28 16.04 18.90
C LEU A 10 -19.61 16.70 18.57
N VAL A 11 -19.58 17.60 17.62
CA VAL A 11 -20.80 18.24 17.08
C VAL A 11 -21.46 17.27 16.10
N LEU A 12 -22.01 16.16 16.64
CA LEU A 12 -22.79 15.25 15.82
C LEU A 12 -24.16 15.86 15.51
N GLU A 13 -24.40 16.17 14.27
CA GLU A 13 -25.71 16.61 13.78
C GLU A 13 -26.70 15.44 13.79
N GLU A 14 -26.23 14.28 13.35
CA GLU A 14 -27.01 13.03 13.28
C GLU A 14 -26.12 11.84 13.66
N GLU A 15 -26.71 10.82 14.28
CA GLU A 15 -26.02 9.55 14.54
C GLU A 15 -26.98 8.37 14.39
N ILE A 16 -26.54 7.36 13.65
CA ILE A 16 -27.21 6.06 13.55
C ILE A 16 -26.25 5.01 14.09
N ALA A 17 -26.51 4.53 15.30
CA ALA A 17 -25.69 3.49 15.91
C ALA A 17 -25.89 2.17 15.18
N ILE A 18 -24.79 1.53 14.75
CA ILE A 18 -24.78 0.22 14.08
C ILE A 18 -24.58 -0.89 15.11
N ASN A 19 -23.57 -0.78 15.96
CA ASN A 19 -23.26 -1.71 17.04
C ASN A 19 -23.19 -3.17 16.58
N LYS A 20 -22.43 -3.45 15.54
CA LYS A 20 -22.25 -4.79 14.98
C LYS A 20 -20.76 -5.13 14.89
N GLN A 21 -20.45 -6.39 15.21
CA GLN A 21 -19.12 -6.95 14.97
C GLN A 21 -19.10 -7.69 13.65
N VAL A 22 -18.00 -7.51 12.91
CA VAL A 22 -17.70 -8.25 11.68
C VAL A 22 -16.25 -8.70 11.71
N VAL A 23 -15.95 -9.77 10.99
CA VAL A 23 -14.57 -10.20 10.78
C VAL A 23 -14.22 -9.95 9.32
N ILE A 24 -13.22 -9.11 9.09
CA ILE A 24 -12.71 -8.80 7.76
C ILE A 24 -11.26 -9.23 7.71
N ARG A 25 -10.93 -10.17 6.85
CA ARG A 25 -9.56 -10.69 6.68
C ARG A 25 -8.91 -11.12 7.99
N GLY A 26 -9.70 -11.78 8.87
CA GLY A 26 -9.23 -12.28 10.15
C GLY A 26 -9.14 -11.21 11.27
N VAL A 27 -9.51 -9.97 10.98
CA VAL A 27 -9.54 -8.87 11.98
C VAL A 27 -10.97 -8.66 12.46
N GLU A 28 -11.15 -8.67 13.77
CA GLU A 28 -12.43 -8.31 14.40
C GLU A 28 -12.60 -6.79 14.39
N ILE A 29 -13.68 -6.33 13.78
CA ILE A 29 -14.02 -4.92 13.63
C ILE A 29 -15.39 -4.66 14.24
N GLN A 30 -15.47 -3.68 15.11
CA GLN A 30 -16.71 -3.16 15.63
C GLN A 30 -17.18 -1.97 14.77
N LEU A 31 -18.27 -2.12 14.07
CA LEU A 31 -18.97 -1.04 13.41
C LEU A 31 -19.72 -0.23 14.48
N LEU A 32 -19.29 1.00 14.70
CA LEU A 32 -19.85 1.84 15.77
C LEU A 32 -21.13 2.53 15.29
N SER A 33 -20.99 3.45 14.35
CA SER A 33 -22.08 4.33 13.91
C SER A 33 -21.82 4.89 12.51
N ILE A 34 -22.88 5.33 11.85
CA ILE A 34 -22.80 6.35 10.80
C ILE A 34 -23.16 7.68 11.45
N VAL A 35 -22.27 8.64 11.34
CA VAL A 35 -22.43 9.98 11.95
C VAL A 35 -22.46 11.05 10.87
N LYS A 36 -23.12 12.18 11.18
CA LYS A 36 -23.01 13.40 10.39
C LYS A 36 -22.35 14.48 11.25
N GLU A 37 -21.26 15.00 10.75
CA GLU A 37 -20.46 16.02 11.40
C GLU A 37 -20.08 17.09 10.36
N GLU A 38 -20.36 18.35 10.63
CA GLU A 38 -20.12 19.47 9.72
C GLU A 38 -20.66 19.23 8.29
N GLY A 39 -21.86 18.66 8.20
CA GLY A 39 -22.49 18.31 6.93
C GLY A 39 -21.93 17.05 6.24
N THR A 40 -20.84 16.48 6.74
CA THR A 40 -20.17 15.29 6.19
C THR A 40 -20.62 14.03 6.91
N ARG A 41 -20.92 12.96 6.16
CA ARG A 41 -21.26 11.65 6.73
C ARG A 41 -20.03 10.76 6.80
N LYS A 42 -19.88 10.07 7.93
CA LYS A 42 -18.75 9.18 8.21
C LYS A 42 -19.24 7.86 8.78
N LEU A 43 -18.68 6.74 8.30
CA LEU A 43 -18.76 5.46 8.98
C LEU A 43 -17.61 5.39 10.00
N LEU A 44 -17.94 5.13 11.26
CA LEU A 44 -16.97 4.96 12.33
C LEU A 44 -16.83 3.50 12.70
N MET A 45 -15.59 3.04 12.76
CA MET A 45 -15.25 1.67 13.10
C MET A 45 -14.14 1.65 14.15
N LEU A 46 -14.16 0.62 14.99
CA LEU A 46 -13.15 0.39 16.01
C LEU A 46 -12.60 -1.02 15.89
N TYR A 47 -11.31 -1.19 16.10
CA TYR A 47 -10.65 -2.50 16.15
C TYR A 47 -9.44 -2.48 17.08
N GLN A 48 -8.95 -3.66 17.44
CA GLN A 48 -7.75 -3.76 18.27
C GLN A 48 -6.49 -3.79 17.39
N GLU A 49 -5.48 -3.02 17.78
CA GLU A 49 -4.15 -3.16 17.20
C GLU A 49 -3.70 -4.62 17.36
N GLY A 50 -3.36 -5.28 16.26
CA GLY A 50 -2.85 -6.65 16.30
C GLY A 50 -1.63 -6.72 17.21
N LYS A 51 -1.40 -7.87 17.84
CA LYS A 51 -0.18 -8.18 18.58
C LYS A 51 1.01 -8.33 17.62
N ALA A 52 1.34 -7.28 16.86
CA ALA A 52 2.67 -7.17 16.34
C ALA A 52 3.57 -7.06 17.58
N GLU A 53 4.37 -8.06 17.86
CA GLU A 53 5.48 -7.88 18.78
C GLU A 53 6.29 -6.72 18.20
N LYS A 54 6.10 -5.54 18.77
CA LYS A 54 6.95 -4.39 18.50
C LYS A 54 8.32 -4.74 19.07
N ASN A 55 9.06 -5.55 18.35
CA ASN A 55 10.50 -5.55 18.46
C ASN A 55 10.94 -4.18 17.93
N SER A 56 10.88 -3.17 18.80
CA SER A 56 11.41 -1.85 18.54
C SER A 56 12.93 -1.95 18.51
N ILE A 57 13.46 -2.54 17.43
CA ILE A 57 14.85 -2.34 17.09
C ILE A 57 14.95 -0.87 16.72
N HIS A 58 15.77 -0.13 17.43
CA HIS A 58 16.00 1.28 17.11
C HIS A 58 16.52 1.34 15.66
N ARG A 59 15.95 2.24 14.84
CA ARG A 59 16.25 2.41 13.40
C ARG A 59 17.75 2.60 13.09
N GLU A 60 18.59 2.75 14.09
CA GLU A 60 20.04 2.98 13.99
C GLU A 60 20.87 1.67 14.04
N ASP A 61 20.25 0.51 14.26
CA ASP A 61 20.97 -0.75 14.54
C ASP A 61 21.14 -1.70 13.35
N TYR A 62 20.60 -1.35 12.16
CA TYR A 62 20.75 -2.22 10.99
C TYR A 62 22.15 -2.13 10.39
N LYS A 63 22.79 -3.28 10.22
CA LYS A 63 24.10 -3.38 9.57
C LYS A 63 24.00 -3.44 8.06
N THR A 64 22.89 -3.93 7.53
CA THR A 64 22.69 -4.12 6.09
C THR A 64 21.28 -3.69 5.65
N ASN A 65 21.14 -3.37 4.35
CA ASN A 65 19.82 -3.13 3.75
C ASN A 65 18.92 -4.37 3.88
N ARG A 66 19.48 -5.58 3.82
CA ARG A 66 18.75 -6.84 4.02
C ARG A 66 18.05 -6.88 5.37
N GLU A 67 18.77 -6.59 6.45
CA GLU A 67 18.20 -6.59 7.81
C GLU A 67 17.05 -5.59 7.92
N LYS A 68 17.25 -4.37 7.40
CA LYS A 68 16.24 -3.32 7.36
C LYS A 68 14.99 -3.75 6.59
N MET A 69 15.16 -4.38 5.43
CA MET A 69 14.04 -4.82 4.59
C MET A 69 13.29 -6.01 5.21
N ILE A 70 14.00 -6.97 5.80
CA ILE A 70 13.38 -8.11 6.50
C ILE A 70 12.50 -7.61 7.64
N GLU A 71 12.99 -6.68 8.45
CA GLU A 71 12.20 -6.11 9.54
C GLU A 71 10.99 -5.34 9.01
N SER A 72 11.17 -4.58 7.93
CA SER A 72 10.04 -3.91 7.27
C SER A 72 8.95 -4.90 6.88
N LEU A 73 9.33 -6.04 6.26
CA LEU A 73 8.39 -7.10 5.89
C LEU A 73 7.76 -7.80 7.10
N GLN A 74 8.50 -7.99 8.19
CA GLN A 74 7.98 -8.59 9.42
C GLN A 74 7.01 -7.67 10.17
N ASN A 75 7.23 -6.36 10.06
CA ASN A 75 6.36 -5.35 10.64
C ASN A 75 5.16 -5.01 9.74
N GLU A 76 5.15 -5.48 8.49
CA GLU A 76 3.99 -5.42 7.60
C GLU A 76 3.06 -6.58 7.97
N PRO A 77 1.99 -6.36 8.74
CA PRO A 77 1.13 -7.45 9.17
C PRO A 77 0.49 -8.09 7.95
N MET A 78 0.59 -9.41 7.84
CA MET A 78 0.04 -10.24 6.75
C MET A 78 -1.46 -9.98 6.49
N TYR A 79 -2.17 -9.49 7.52
CA TYR A 79 -3.57 -9.07 7.50
C TYR A 79 -3.72 -7.75 8.26
N GLY A 80 -2.77 -6.85 8.13
CA GLY A 80 -2.81 -5.57 8.84
C GLY A 80 -3.88 -4.66 8.28
N LEU A 81 -4.41 -3.88 9.15
CA LEU A 81 -5.43 -2.87 8.86
C LEU A 81 -4.93 -1.76 7.93
N ASN A 82 -3.61 -1.62 7.76
CA ASN A 82 -3.03 -0.78 6.73
C ASN A 82 -3.47 -1.19 5.30
N ASN A 83 -3.96 -2.44 5.16
CA ASN A 83 -4.44 -3.00 3.89
C ASN A 83 -5.96 -3.21 3.88
N LEU A 84 -6.68 -2.68 4.87
CA LEU A 84 -8.13 -2.71 4.90
C LEU A 84 -8.68 -1.37 4.39
N TYR A 85 -9.19 -1.38 3.18
CA TYR A 85 -9.90 -0.24 2.62
C TYR A 85 -11.31 -0.65 2.23
N ILE A 86 -12.30 -0.02 2.85
CA ILE A 86 -13.70 -0.17 2.46
C ILE A 86 -13.96 0.84 1.35
N LYS A 87 -14.18 0.37 0.13
CA LYS A 87 -14.44 1.23 -1.02
C LYS A 87 -15.88 1.71 -1.11
N ALA A 88 -16.81 0.91 -0.58
CA ALA A 88 -18.23 1.26 -0.58
C ALA A 88 -18.99 0.54 0.53
N ILE A 89 -20.10 1.12 0.94
CA ILE A 89 -21.15 0.45 1.73
C ILE A 89 -22.45 0.42 0.95
N LYS A 90 -23.18 -0.67 1.10
CA LYS A 90 -24.51 -0.83 0.45
C LYS A 90 -25.56 -1.17 1.49
N PHE A 91 -26.65 -0.42 1.50
CA PHE A 91 -27.81 -0.67 2.35
C PHE A 91 -29.06 -0.03 1.74
N ALA A 92 -30.23 -0.52 2.11
CA ALA A 92 -31.51 -0.09 1.56
C ALA A 92 -31.56 -0.06 0.02
N GLY A 93 -30.79 -0.91 -0.65
CA GLY A 93 -30.71 -0.98 -2.11
C GLY A 93 -29.87 0.11 -2.78
N GLN A 94 -29.21 0.97 -2.00
CA GLN A 94 -28.31 2.02 -2.48
C GLN A 94 -26.87 1.70 -2.13
N GLU A 95 -25.93 2.16 -2.94
CA GLU A 95 -24.49 2.03 -2.73
C GLU A 95 -23.88 3.42 -2.53
N PHE A 96 -23.02 3.52 -1.52
CA PHE A 96 -22.34 4.74 -1.13
C PHE A 96 -20.84 4.50 -1.21
N MET A 97 -20.17 5.26 -2.05
CA MET A 97 -18.72 5.19 -2.18
C MET A 97 -18.03 5.88 -0.99
N MET A 98 -16.82 5.41 -0.67
CA MET A 98 -15.95 6.05 0.31
C MET A 98 -14.96 6.96 -0.41
N GLU A 99 -14.94 8.25 -0.05
CA GLU A 99 -14.02 9.23 -0.65
C GLU A 99 -12.66 9.25 0.05
N GLU A 100 -12.68 9.18 1.37
CA GLU A 100 -11.51 9.31 2.22
C GLU A 100 -11.60 8.35 3.41
N SER A 101 -10.45 7.92 3.88
CA SER A 101 -10.36 7.17 5.12
C SER A 101 -9.20 7.67 5.97
N SER A 102 -9.39 7.63 7.28
CA SER A 102 -8.34 7.87 8.26
C SER A 102 -8.41 6.84 9.37
N ALA A 103 -7.25 6.51 9.94
CA ALA A 103 -7.18 5.62 11.09
C ALA A 103 -6.17 6.17 12.10
N ARG A 104 -6.53 6.15 13.38
CA ARG A 104 -5.65 6.58 14.47
C ARG A 104 -5.81 5.72 15.70
N GLY A 105 -4.71 5.46 16.39
CA GLY A 105 -4.72 4.85 17.72
C GLY A 105 -5.30 5.83 18.75
N LEU A 106 -6.22 5.34 19.58
CA LEU A 106 -6.78 6.14 20.66
C LEU A 106 -5.75 6.30 21.77
N ARG A 107 -5.57 7.54 22.26
CA ARG A 107 -4.57 7.87 23.28
C ARG A 107 -5.21 8.58 24.47
N TYR A 108 -5.04 8.04 25.68
CA TYR A 108 -5.67 8.59 26.89
C TYR A 108 -5.19 10.00 27.25
N TYR A 109 -4.01 10.43 26.78
CA TYR A 109 -3.47 11.77 27.00
C TYR A 109 -3.92 12.80 25.94
N HIS A 110 -4.62 12.34 24.90
CA HIS A 110 -5.32 13.20 23.95
C HIS A 110 -6.78 13.33 24.38
N GLU A 111 -7.19 14.55 24.74
CA GLU A 111 -8.52 14.83 25.28
C GLU A 111 -9.63 14.37 24.33
N SER A 112 -9.50 14.68 23.03
CA SER A 112 -10.45 14.26 22.00
C SER A 112 -10.60 12.74 21.87
N ASP A 113 -9.50 11.97 21.94
CA ASP A 113 -9.55 10.51 21.85
C ASP A 113 -10.22 9.90 23.09
N TYR A 114 -9.92 10.45 24.29
CA TYR A 114 -10.52 10.02 25.53
C TYR A 114 -12.03 10.28 25.55
N GLU A 115 -12.47 11.42 25.03
CA GLU A 115 -13.87 11.78 24.94
C GLU A 115 -14.64 10.90 23.96
N ILE A 116 -14.09 10.65 22.77
CA ILE A 116 -14.66 9.73 21.79
C ILE A 116 -14.79 8.32 22.38
N TYR A 117 -13.73 7.83 23.02
CA TYR A 117 -13.76 6.52 23.69
C TYR A 117 -14.85 6.47 24.77
N THR A 118 -14.92 7.48 25.64
CA THR A 118 -15.89 7.56 26.72
C THR A 118 -17.33 7.61 26.17
N TYR A 119 -17.54 8.38 25.10
CA TYR A 119 -18.83 8.47 24.43
C TYR A 119 -19.33 7.10 23.95
N PHE A 120 -18.53 6.37 23.18
CA PHE A 120 -18.92 5.06 22.67
C PHE A 120 -19.01 3.99 23.76
N LYS A 121 -18.19 4.09 24.81
CA LYS A 121 -18.26 3.23 25.98
C LYS A 121 -19.57 3.44 26.75
N GLU A 122 -19.96 4.69 27.02
CA GLU A 122 -21.21 5.01 27.72
C GLU A 122 -22.45 4.58 26.93
N LYS A 123 -22.35 4.58 25.59
CA LYS A 123 -23.41 4.07 24.70
C LYS A 123 -23.44 2.56 24.60
N GLY A 124 -22.46 1.85 25.14
CA GLY A 124 -22.34 0.40 25.02
C GLY A 124 -22.02 -0.09 23.61
N LEU A 125 -21.36 0.74 22.80
CA LEU A 125 -20.97 0.41 21.42
C LEU A 125 -19.58 -0.23 21.35
N ILE A 126 -18.80 -0.21 22.43
CA ILE A 126 -17.51 -0.92 22.51
C ILE A 126 -17.76 -2.30 23.12
N PRO A 127 -17.27 -3.39 22.47
CA PRO A 127 -17.36 -4.74 23.02
C PRO A 127 -16.81 -4.83 24.45
N LYS A 128 -17.48 -5.56 25.34
CA LYS A 128 -17.09 -5.64 26.75
C LYS A 128 -15.68 -6.19 26.94
N GLU A 129 -15.31 -7.18 26.15
CA GLU A 129 -14.00 -7.81 26.14
C GLU A 129 -12.87 -6.83 25.77
N TRP A 130 -13.18 -5.79 25.01
CA TRP A 130 -12.21 -4.73 24.65
C TRP A 130 -12.06 -3.67 25.72
N LEU A 131 -13.05 -3.55 26.61
CA LEU A 131 -13.00 -2.61 27.74
C LEU A 131 -12.05 -3.05 28.86
N GLU A 132 -11.70 -4.34 28.92
CA GLU A 132 -10.75 -4.90 29.90
C GLU A 132 -9.29 -4.57 29.53
N GLY A 133 -9.05 -4.14 28.29
CA GLY A 133 -7.74 -3.76 27.76
C GLY A 133 -7.43 -2.27 27.91
N SER A 134 -6.23 -1.89 27.48
CA SER A 134 -5.88 -0.48 27.33
C SER A 134 -6.58 0.15 26.13
N MET A 135 -7.12 1.35 26.29
CA MET A 135 -7.66 2.18 25.21
C MET A 135 -6.64 2.37 24.06
N GLU A 136 -5.34 2.42 24.40
CA GLU A 136 -4.26 2.61 23.43
C GLU A 136 -4.08 1.44 22.46
N LYS A 137 -4.72 0.30 22.70
CA LYS A 137 -4.78 -0.82 21.78
C LYS A 137 -5.92 -0.70 20.77
N LEU A 138 -6.75 0.30 20.91
CA LEU A 138 -7.90 0.53 20.04
C LEU A 138 -7.53 1.53 18.96
N ILE A 139 -7.89 1.19 17.73
CA ILE A 139 -7.73 2.04 16.56
C ILE A 139 -9.12 2.43 16.09
N LEU A 140 -9.36 3.74 16.00
CA LEU A 140 -10.55 4.31 15.41
C LEU A 140 -10.29 4.57 13.92
N SER A 141 -11.11 3.99 13.06
CA SER A 141 -11.14 4.30 11.63
C SER A 141 -12.40 5.07 11.27
N GLU A 142 -12.21 6.10 10.48
CA GLU A 142 -13.25 6.96 9.95
C GLU A 142 -13.23 6.87 8.42
N TYR A 143 -14.38 6.57 7.83
CA TYR A 143 -14.57 6.52 6.38
C TYR A 143 -15.60 7.56 6.00
N ARG A 144 -15.20 8.53 5.17
CA ARG A 144 -16.11 9.56 4.66
C ARG A 144 -16.94 9.00 3.52
N LEU A 145 -18.25 9.14 3.62
CA LEU A 145 -19.17 8.79 2.54
C LEU A 145 -19.25 9.92 1.53
N GLU A 146 -19.37 9.57 0.25
CA GLU A 146 -19.66 10.54 -0.83
C GLU A 146 -20.87 11.41 -0.50
N SER A 147 -20.72 12.73 -0.62
CA SER A 147 -21.36 13.69 0.25
C SER A 147 -22.84 14.03 -0.02
N ASP A 148 -23.40 13.75 -1.20
CA ASP A 148 -24.66 14.38 -1.59
C ASP A 148 -25.91 13.52 -1.40
N THR A 149 -25.78 12.32 -0.85
CA THR A 149 -26.91 11.42 -0.72
C THR A 149 -27.46 11.46 0.71
N GLU A 150 -28.71 11.92 0.86
CA GLU A 150 -29.41 11.76 2.13
C GLU A 150 -29.54 10.27 2.45
N LEU A 151 -29.14 9.88 3.67
CA LEU A 151 -29.38 8.51 4.11
C LEU A 151 -30.90 8.30 4.21
N PRO A 152 -31.45 7.28 3.55
CA PRO A 152 -32.91 7.07 3.49
C PRO A 152 -33.49 6.58 4.83
N VAL A 153 -32.77 6.76 5.95
CA VAL A 153 -33.05 5.96 7.15
C VAL A 153 -32.96 6.74 8.46
N ASP A 154 -34.03 6.65 9.20
CA ASP A 154 -34.14 7.22 10.53
C ASP A 154 -33.74 6.22 11.64
N ASN A 155 -33.46 4.95 11.29
CA ASN A 155 -33.09 3.93 12.26
C ASN A 155 -32.35 2.72 11.65
N LEU A 156 -31.65 1.96 12.50
CA LEU A 156 -30.82 0.82 12.13
C LEU A 156 -31.60 -0.27 11.36
N ASN A 157 -32.86 -0.54 11.69
CA ASN A 157 -33.62 -1.60 11.04
C ASN A 157 -33.81 -1.35 9.53
N LYS A 158 -33.70 -0.11 9.08
CA LYS A 158 -33.74 0.25 7.66
C LYS A 158 -32.38 0.17 6.99
N LEU A 159 -31.28 0.16 7.77
CA LEU A 159 -29.92 -0.02 7.25
C LEU A 159 -29.59 -1.48 6.97
N MET A 160 -30.22 -2.41 7.70
CA MET A 160 -29.90 -3.83 7.60
C MET A 160 -30.76 -4.55 6.53
N PRO A 161 -30.20 -5.53 5.80
CA PRO A 161 -28.80 -5.90 5.82
C PRO A 161 -27.90 -4.86 5.16
N MET A 162 -26.71 -4.69 5.69
CA MET A 162 -25.66 -3.84 5.13
C MET A 162 -24.59 -4.71 4.48
N ILE A 163 -23.99 -4.25 3.39
CA ILE A 163 -22.85 -4.89 2.75
C ILE A 163 -21.67 -3.91 2.76
N LEU A 164 -20.53 -4.35 3.25
CA LEU A 164 -19.26 -3.63 3.14
C LEU A 164 -18.49 -4.21 1.96
N ASN A 165 -18.19 -3.40 0.97
CA ASN A 165 -17.34 -3.77 -0.16
C ASN A 165 -15.91 -3.39 0.19
N VAL A 166 -15.08 -4.40 0.46
CA VAL A 166 -13.66 -4.25 0.79
C VAL A 166 -12.85 -4.34 -0.49
N ASP A 167 -11.99 -3.36 -0.71
CA ASP A 167 -11.16 -3.30 -1.92
C ASP A 167 -10.07 -4.37 -1.91
N GLU A 168 -9.48 -4.62 -3.08
CA GLU A 168 -8.30 -5.47 -3.15
C GLU A 168 -7.16 -4.87 -2.32
N SER A 169 -6.33 -5.71 -1.78
CA SER A 169 -5.14 -5.29 -1.07
C SER A 169 -3.95 -6.18 -1.40
N HIS A 170 -2.76 -5.72 -1.02
CA HIS A 170 -1.54 -6.44 -1.29
C HIS A 170 -0.73 -6.58 0.00
N TYR A 171 -0.04 -7.70 0.14
CA TYR A 171 0.99 -7.87 1.14
C TYR A 171 2.21 -8.53 0.54
N THR A 172 3.37 -8.32 1.16
CA THR A 172 4.65 -8.78 0.66
C THR A 172 5.11 -10.01 1.39
N VAL A 173 5.56 -11.03 0.66
CA VAL A 173 6.08 -12.28 1.20
C VAL A 173 7.55 -12.41 0.86
N ARG A 174 8.34 -12.69 1.87
CA ARG A 174 9.78 -12.95 1.75
C ARG A 174 10.06 -14.25 1.02
N ILE A 175 11.06 -14.28 0.10
CA ILE A 175 11.47 -15.43 -0.71
C ILE A 175 12.97 -15.73 -0.52
N GLU A 176 13.85 -14.77 -0.77
CA GLU A 176 15.32 -14.89 -0.69
C GLU A 176 15.91 -15.98 -1.60
N HIS A 177 15.66 -15.88 -2.89
CA HIS A 177 16.20 -16.79 -3.89
C HIS A 177 17.27 -16.11 -4.74
N PRO A 178 18.59 -16.38 -4.51
CA PRO A 178 19.68 -15.81 -5.29
C PRO A 178 19.82 -16.47 -6.66
N PHE A 179 20.15 -15.67 -7.67
CA PHE A 179 20.47 -16.14 -9.02
C PHE A 179 21.42 -15.17 -9.73
N ARG A 180 21.89 -15.56 -10.92
CA ARG A 180 22.83 -14.76 -11.70
C ARG A 180 22.25 -14.46 -13.08
N ILE A 181 22.41 -13.22 -13.52
CA ILE A 181 21.95 -12.75 -14.83
C ILE A 181 23.09 -12.10 -15.60
N LYS A 182 22.93 -12.04 -16.93
CA LYS A 182 23.80 -11.30 -17.84
C LYS A 182 22.96 -10.36 -18.69
N ILE A 183 23.58 -9.27 -19.12
CA ILE A 183 22.96 -8.30 -20.03
C ILE A 183 22.67 -8.99 -21.36
N GLY A 184 21.51 -8.69 -21.91
CA GLY A 184 21.04 -9.22 -23.19
C GLY A 184 19.73 -9.99 -23.09
N LYS A 185 19.26 -10.45 -24.25
CA LYS A 185 18.05 -11.29 -24.32
C LYS A 185 18.32 -12.68 -23.76
N ALA A 186 17.38 -13.17 -22.99
CA ALA A 186 17.43 -14.53 -22.50
C ALA A 186 17.03 -15.52 -23.62
N GLU A 187 17.51 -16.76 -23.51
CA GLU A 187 16.99 -17.84 -24.35
C GLU A 187 15.52 -18.13 -23.95
N PRO A 188 14.67 -18.44 -24.93
CA PRO A 188 13.29 -18.83 -24.64
C PRO A 188 13.22 -19.96 -23.60
N ASN A 189 12.27 -19.86 -22.70
CA ASN A 189 12.12 -20.78 -21.55
C ASN A 189 13.23 -20.70 -20.48
N THR A 190 14.02 -19.64 -20.44
CA THR A 190 14.92 -19.39 -19.30
C THR A 190 14.07 -19.18 -18.05
N ARG A 191 13.87 -20.26 -17.30
CA ARG A 191 13.03 -20.28 -16.12
C ARG A 191 13.85 -20.41 -14.86
N ILE A 192 13.44 -19.67 -13.80
CA ILE A 192 13.99 -19.78 -12.47
C ILE A 192 12.90 -20.31 -11.54
N GLN A 193 13.19 -21.42 -10.87
CA GLN A 193 12.28 -22.05 -9.93
C GLN A 193 12.69 -21.67 -8.51
N TYR A 194 11.72 -21.22 -7.71
CA TYR A 194 11.92 -20.91 -6.30
C TYR A 194 10.87 -21.60 -5.43
N PHE A 195 11.16 -21.73 -4.14
CA PHE A 195 10.21 -22.25 -3.17
C PHE A 195 9.54 -21.09 -2.43
N ASP A 196 8.24 -21.10 -2.43
CA ASP A 196 7.40 -20.12 -1.76
C ASP A 196 6.94 -20.68 -0.42
N GLU A 197 7.59 -20.28 0.66
CA GLU A 197 7.30 -20.79 2.00
C GLU A 197 5.89 -20.44 2.46
N ALA A 198 5.34 -19.28 2.08
CA ALA A 198 4.00 -18.86 2.47
C ALA A 198 2.90 -19.77 1.92
N THR A 199 3.11 -20.35 0.74
CA THR A 199 2.15 -21.27 0.11
C THR A 199 2.58 -22.75 0.16
N GLY A 200 3.83 -23.03 0.56
CA GLY A 200 4.42 -24.37 0.54
C GLY A 200 4.60 -24.94 -0.87
N LYS A 201 4.64 -24.09 -1.91
CA LYS A 201 4.68 -24.50 -3.32
C LYS A 201 5.95 -24.05 -4.02
N LYS A 202 6.36 -24.83 -5.01
CA LYS A 202 7.36 -24.41 -5.99
C LYS A 202 6.68 -23.51 -7.01
N ARG A 203 7.29 -22.35 -7.28
CA ARG A 203 6.84 -21.38 -8.27
C ARG A 203 7.94 -21.10 -9.29
N VAL A 204 7.58 -20.49 -10.39
CA VAL A 204 8.48 -20.21 -11.51
C VAL A 204 8.27 -18.78 -11.97
N PHE A 205 9.36 -18.13 -12.36
CA PHE A 205 9.34 -16.96 -13.20
C PHE A 205 10.31 -17.13 -14.36
N TYR A 206 10.11 -16.35 -15.40
CA TYR A 206 10.90 -16.39 -16.62
C TYR A 206 11.60 -15.05 -16.81
N ILE A 207 12.83 -15.09 -17.27
CA ILE A 207 13.57 -13.88 -17.65
C ILE A 207 13.51 -13.75 -19.16
N ASP A 208 13.06 -12.59 -19.64
CA ASP A 208 13.01 -12.29 -21.06
C ASP A 208 14.28 -11.56 -21.52
N GLU A 209 14.67 -10.53 -20.78
CA GLU A 209 15.78 -9.67 -21.15
C GLU A 209 16.35 -8.98 -19.91
N VAL A 210 17.65 -8.73 -19.94
CA VAL A 210 18.33 -7.78 -19.06
C VAL A 210 18.83 -6.65 -19.94
N GLU A 211 18.11 -5.54 -19.92
CA GLU A 211 18.31 -4.42 -20.83
C GLU A 211 19.22 -3.35 -20.22
N LYS A 212 20.14 -2.79 -21.04
CA LYS A 212 20.73 -1.48 -20.74
C LYS A 212 19.84 -0.40 -21.34
N TYR A 213 19.16 0.34 -20.50
CA TYR A 213 18.27 1.40 -20.93
C TYR A 213 18.95 2.76 -20.77
N TYR A 214 19.11 3.47 -21.89
CA TYR A 214 19.78 4.77 -21.94
C TYR A 214 18.80 5.91 -21.65
N TYR A 215 18.35 5.95 -20.39
CA TYR A 215 17.28 6.83 -19.90
C TYR A 215 17.49 8.29 -20.28
N TYR A 216 18.72 8.82 -20.07
CA TYR A 216 19.06 10.21 -20.40
C TYR A 216 18.94 10.48 -21.89
N ASP A 217 19.54 9.63 -22.73
CA ASP A 217 19.56 9.81 -24.19
C ASP A 217 18.14 9.72 -24.78
N GLU A 218 17.34 8.77 -24.32
CA GLU A 218 15.95 8.63 -24.77
C GLU A 218 15.05 9.75 -24.26
N GLY A 219 15.27 10.21 -23.03
CA GLY A 219 14.57 11.38 -22.47
C GLY A 219 14.81 12.62 -23.30
N LEU A 220 16.07 12.88 -23.70
CA LEU A 220 16.40 14.00 -24.56
C LEU A 220 15.75 13.90 -25.96
N GLN A 221 15.68 12.70 -26.53
CA GLN A 221 15.00 12.51 -27.83
C GLN A 221 13.50 12.84 -27.77
N ARG A 222 12.85 12.59 -26.64
CA ARG A 222 11.42 12.91 -26.43
C ARG A 222 11.16 14.35 -26.03
N LEU A 223 12.19 15.08 -25.60
CA LEU A 223 12.03 16.44 -25.08
C LEU A 223 11.38 17.39 -26.09
N GLU A 224 11.79 17.34 -27.34
CA GLU A 224 11.22 18.16 -28.42
C GLU A 224 9.70 17.94 -28.59
N GLU A 225 9.26 16.69 -28.51
CA GLU A 225 7.84 16.33 -28.60
C GLU A 225 7.07 16.82 -27.37
N ILE A 226 7.65 16.64 -26.19
CA ILE A 226 7.04 17.12 -24.93
C ILE A 226 6.87 18.64 -24.95
N LEU A 227 7.90 19.38 -25.39
CA LEU A 227 7.89 20.85 -25.45
C LEU A 227 6.81 21.40 -26.39
N GLN A 228 6.35 20.64 -27.37
CA GLN A 228 5.25 21.09 -28.22
C GLN A 228 3.94 21.26 -27.45
N ASN A 229 3.76 20.52 -26.35
CA ASN A 229 2.56 20.56 -25.50
C ASN A 229 2.69 21.54 -24.32
N ILE A 230 3.83 22.26 -24.21
CA ILE A 230 4.11 23.23 -23.14
C ILE A 230 3.91 24.65 -23.67
N GLU A 231 3.29 25.51 -22.89
CA GLU A 231 3.13 26.92 -23.22
C GLU A 231 4.48 27.60 -23.53
N PRO A 232 4.58 28.40 -24.62
CA PRO A 232 5.87 28.97 -25.06
C PRO A 232 6.65 29.72 -23.98
N ALA A 233 5.95 30.37 -23.06
CA ALA A 233 6.58 31.14 -21.96
C ALA A 233 7.23 30.23 -20.89
N GLU A 234 6.82 28.97 -20.77
CA GLU A 234 7.26 28.04 -19.74
C GLU A 234 8.28 27.02 -20.27
N ARG A 235 8.48 26.96 -21.59
CA ARG A 235 9.30 25.92 -22.24
C ARG A 235 10.74 25.89 -21.75
N GLU A 236 11.38 27.03 -21.58
CA GLU A 236 12.79 27.06 -21.18
C GLU A 236 12.96 26.57 -19.73
N HIS A 237 12.11 27.02 -18.83
CA HIS A 237 12.11 26.56 -17.45
C HIS A 237 11.82 25.06 -17.34
N PHE A 238 10.79 24.58 -18.04
CA PHE A 238 10.47 23.15 -18.11
C PHE A 238 11.64 22.31 -18.64
N LYS A 239 12.30 22.78 -19.71
CA LYS A 239 13.46 22.10 -20.31
C LYS A 239 14.60 21.96 -19.30
N GLU A 240 14.94 23.03 -18.56
CA GLU A 240 15.99 23.00 -17.55
C GLU A 240 15.66 22.01 -16.42
N GLU A 241 14.43 22.04 -15.90
CA GLU A 241 14.00 21.10 -14.86
C GLU A 241 13.96 19.66 -15.35
N TYR A 242 13.48 19.44 -16.59
CA TYR A 242 13.42 18.11 -17.19
C TYR A 242 14.82 17.50 -17.38
N ILE A 243 15.78 18.27 -17.92
CA ILE A 243 17.16 17.81 -18.08
C ILE A 243 17.79 17.49 -16.72
N LYS A 244 17.60 18.37 -15.74
CA LYS A 244 18.06 18.14 -14.37
C LYS A 244 17.48 16.85 -13.78
N HIS A 245 16.20 16.60 -13.99
CA HIS A 245 15.56 15.35 -13.56
C HIS A 245 16.18 14.13 -14.25
N LEU A 246 16.44 14.19 -15.56
CA LEU A 246 17.10 13.10 -16.28
C LEU A 246 18.49 12.81 -15.69
N GLU A 247 19.27 13.85 -15.38
CA GLU A 247 20.61 13.73 -14.78
C GLU A 247 20.57 13.16 -13.36
N GLU A 248 19.57 13.54 -12.57
CA GLU A 248 19.37 13.03 -11.21
C GLU A 248 19.00 11.51 -11.22
N VAL A 249 18.19 11.08 -12.18
CA VAL A 249 17.79 9.67 -12.30
C VAL A 249 18.89 8.83 -12.92
N CYS A 250 19.47 9.28 -14.02
CA CYS A 250 20.53 8.56 -14.74
C CYS A 250 21.44 9.56 -15.47
N PRO A 251 22.64 9.82 -14.96
CA PRO A 251 23.61 10.71 -15.61
C PRO A 251 23.90 10.34 -17.08
N PRO A 252 24.32 11.29 -17.92
CA PRO A 252 24.51 11.05 -19.36
C PRO A 252 25.55 10.02 -19.71
N ASP A 253 26.51 9.70 -18.84
CA ASP A 253 27.53 8.68 -18.99
C ASP A 253 27.08 7.29 -18.48
N LYS A 254 25.88 7.18 -17.93
CA LYS A 254 25.32 5.96 -17.34
C LYS A 254 24.13 5.39 -18.10
N ALA A 255 23.78 4.16 -17.73
CA ALA A 255 22.59 3.46 -18.19
C ALA A 255 21.89 2.79 -17.01
N LEU A 256 20.57 2.62 -17.11
CA LEU A 256 19.80 1.81 -16.17
C LEU A 256 19.83 0.34 -16.59
N ILE A 257 19.96 -0.57 -15.64
CA ILE A 257 19.75 -1.99 -15.87
C ILE A 257 18.31 -2.35 -15.51
N LEU A 258 17.58 -2.77 -16.53
CA LEU A 258 16.19 -3.21 -16.42
C LEU A 258 16.11 -4.73 -16.56
N LEU A 259 15.44 -5.38 -15.62
CA LEU A 259 15.13 -6.81 -15.69
C LEU A 259 13.70 -6.98 -16.17
N HIS A 260 13.54 -7.56 -17.37
CA HIS A 260 12.25 -7.93 -17.94
C HIS A 260 11.96 -9.38 -17.57
N TYR A 261 10.81 -9.61 -16.93
CA TYR A 261 10.44 -10.94 -16.46
C TYR A 261 8.93 -11.20 -16.62
N GLU A 262 8.58 -12.47 -16.66
CA GLU A 262 7.21 -12.95 -16.70
C GLU A 262 6.93 -13.89 -15.55
N THR A 263 5.67 -13.90 -15.07
CA THR A 263 5.15 -14.89 -14.12
C THR A 263 3.84 -15.46 -14.64
N GLU A 264 3.59 -16.76 -14.39
CA GLU A 264 2.38 -17.45 -14.87
C GLU A 264 1.08 -16.78 -14.38
N ALA A 265 1.08 -16.26 -13.16
CA ALA A 265 -0.07 -15.60 -12.56
C ALA A 265 -0.05 -14.07 -12.70
N GLY A 266 0.92 -13.48 -13.42
CA GLY A 266 1.09 -12.03 -13.51
C GLY A 266 1.52 -11.37 -12.20
N GLU A 267 2.10 -12.15 -11.27
CA GLU A 267 2.54 -11.66 -9.96
C GLU A 267 3.69 -10.66 -10.08
N GLN A 268 3.70 -9.69 -9.18
CA GLN A 268 4.84 -8.77 -9.05
C GLN A 268 5.87 -9.35 -8.11
N LEU A 269 7.12 -9.36 -8.55
CA LEU A 269 8.29 -9.84 -7.84
C LEU A 269 9.22 -8.66 -7.57
N ASN A 270 9.92 -8.67 -6.43
CA ASN A 270 10.91 -7.66 -6.08
C ASN A 270 12.31 -8.28 -6.15
N PHE A 271 13.14 -7.69 -6.96
CA PHE A 271 14.51 -8.11 -7.16
C PHE A 271 15.48 -7.06 -6.64
N PHE A 272 16.53 -7.52 -5.97
CA PHE A 272 17.58 -6.65 -5.52
C PHE A 272 18.94 -7.25 -5.86
N LEU A 273 19.91 -6.39 -6.09
CA LEU A 273 21.29 -6.83 -6.22
C LEU A 273 21.80 -7.30 -4.86
N LYS A 274 22.57 -8.38 -4.87
CA LYS A 274 23.20 -8.90 -3.66
C LYS A 274 24.06 -7.84 -2.99
N GLU A 275 24.85 -7.10 -3.77
CA GLU A 275 25.69 -6.01 -3.27
C GLU A 275 24.89 -4.93 -2.53
N TYR A 276 23.68 -4.59 -3.02
CA TYR A 276 22.79 -3.66 -2.35
C TYR A 276 22.25 -4.22 -1.04
N LEU A 277 21.82 -5.49 -1.05
CA LEU A 277 21.28 -6.12 0.16
C LEU A 277 22.34 -6.23 1.29
N GLU A 278 23.61 -6.42 0.93
CA GLU A 278 24.72 -6.58 1.88
C GLU A 278 25.38 -5.24 2.26
N ALA A 279 25.04 -4.14 1.58
CA ALA A 279 25.54 -2.81 1.91
C ALA A 279 24.89 -2.25 3.18
N GLU A 280 25.59 -1.31 3.83
CA GLU A 280 25.05 -0.54 4.94
C GLU A 280 23.85 0.31 4.46
N PRO A 281 22.81 0.48 5.30
CA PRO A 281 21.63 1.27 4.94
C PRO A 281 22.00 2.74 4.72
N GLU A 282 21.75 3.24 3.52
CA GLU A 282 21.87 4.66 3.25
C GLU A 282 20.64 5.41 3.80
N HIS A 283 20.88 6.48 4.55
CA HIS A 283 19.86 7.42 4.96
C HIS A 283 19.57 8.40 3.81
N ARG A 284 18.80 7.98 2.81
CA ARG A 284 18.33 8.90 1.78
C ARG A 284 17.08 9.62 2.27
N MET A 285 17.12 10.95 2.24
CA MET A 285 15.95 11.78 2.58
C MET A 285 14.89 11.80 1.45
N TYR A 286 15.28 11.40 0.24
CA TYR A 286 14.39 11.34 -0.92
C TYR A 286 14.66 10.07 -1.72
N SER A 287 13.62 9.30 -1.98
CA SER A 287 13.62 8.21 -2.96
C SER A 287 12.70 8.61 -4.11
N GLY A 288 13.28 8.90 -5.27
CA GLY A 288 12.51 8.94 -6.52
C GLY A 288 12.22 7.52 -6.96
N SER A 289 10.99 7.22 -7.37
CA SER A 289 10.65 5.97 -8.04
C SER A 289 10.50 6.21 -9.53
N VAL A 290 11.18 5.40 -10.34
CA VAL A 290 10.96 5.36 -11.78
C VAL A 290 10.09 4.16 -12.07
N GLY A 291 8.88 4.41 -12.59
CA GLY A 291 7.94 3.35 -12.98
C GLY A 291 8.06 3.03 -14.45
N PHE A 292 8.23 1.76 -14.78
CA PHE A 292 8.19 1.26 -16.15
C PHE A 292 6.87 0.52 -16.40
N VAL A 293 6.16 0.89 -17.47
CA VAL A 293 4.92 0.23 -17.87
C VAL A 293 5.19 -0.58 -19.13
N CYS A 294 5.09 -1.90 -19.01
CA CYS A 294 5.14 -2.77 -20.17
C CYS A 294 3.70 -3.15 -20.60
N LYS A 295 3.43 -3.04 -21.89
CA LYS A 295 2.17 -3.49 -22.48
C LYS A 295 2.46 -4.67 -23.38
N GLY A 296 1.97 -5.85 -23.01
CA GLY A 296 2.09 -7.05 -23.84
C GLY A 296 2.58 -8.27 -23.06
N ASN A 297 2.68 -9.36 -23.78
CA ASN A 297 3.21 -10.61 -23.28
C ASN A 297 4.66 -10.78 -23.72
N GLY A 298 5.45 -11.44 -22.90
CA GLY A 298 6.84 -11.75 -23.20
C GLY A 298 7.04 -13.02 -24.02
N LEU A 299 8.26 -13.54 -23.97
CA LEU A 299 8.70 -14.70 -24.77
C LEU A 299 7.94 -15.99 -24.43
N ASN A 300 7.40 -16.10 -23.23
CA ASN A 300 6.67 -17.29 -22.75
C ASN A 300 5.16 -17.11 -22.78
N GLY A 301 4.69 -15.94 -23.21
CA GLY A 301 3.27 -15.63 -23.41
C GLY A 301 2.55 -15.08 -22.18
N TYR A 302 3.27 -14.78 -21.10
CA TYR A 302 2.71 -14.15 -19.90
C TYR A 302 2.94 -12.63 -19.90
N PRO A 303 2.20 -11.86 -19.09
CA PRO A 303 2.42 -10.43 -18.98
C PRO A 303 3.84 -10.10 -18.52
N VAL A 304 4.52 -9.22 -19.25
CA VAL A 304 5.87 -8.75 -18.90
C VAL A 304 5.79 -7.71 -17.80
N ARG A 305 6.73 -7.82 -16.87
CA ARG A 305 7.02 -6.81 -15.85
C ARG A 305 8.47 -6.38 -15.94
N ILE A 306 8.73 -5.15 -15.54
CA ILE A 306 10.07 -4.56 -15.59
C ILE A 306 10.47 -4.12 -14.19
N GLU A 307 11.68 -4.51 -13.79
CA GLU A 307 12.29 -4.09 -12.53
C GLU A 307 13.58 -3.33 -12.80
N LEU A 308 13.75 -2.17 -12.15
CA LEU A 308 14.99 -1.41 -12.17
C LEU A 308 15.95 -1.99 -11.13
N LEU A 309 17.09 -2.52 -11.58
CA LEU A 309 18.07 -3.11 -10.69
C LEU A 309 19.11 -2.10 -10.20
N LYS A 310 19.75 -1.37 -11.10
CA LYS A 310 20.76 -0.35 -10.77
C LYS A 310 21.10 0.56 -11.94
N THR A 311 21.84 1.61 -11.65
CA THR A 311 22.53 2.45 -12.62
C THR A 311 23.96 1.98 -12.78
N VAL A 312 24.47 1.88 -14.01
CA VAL A 312 25.82 1.41 -14.35
C VAL A 312 26.50 2.33 -15.37
N GLU A 313 27.81 2.21 -15.53
CA GLU A 313 28.53 2.82 -16.67
C GLU A 313 28.04 2.25 -18.01
N LYS A 314 28.06 3.06 -19.08
CA LYS A 314 27.56 2.63 -20.40
C LYS A 314 28.30 1.43 -20.98
N ASP A 315 29.57 1.22 -20.63
CA ASP A 315 30.42 0.10 -21.05
C ASP A 315 30.31 -1.15 -20.16
N PHE A 316 29.56 -1.09 -19.05
CA PHE A 316 29.38 -2.22 -18.14
C PHE A 316 28.83 -3.45 -18.87
N ASP A 317 29.51 -4.60 -18.74
CA ASP A 317 29.15 -5.89 -19.37
C ASP A 317 29.39 -7.10 -18.44
N GLU A 318 29.33 -6.89 -17.14
CA GLU A 318 29.54 -7.96 -16.19
C GLU A 318 28.22 -8.68 -15.85
N ALA A 319 28.35 -9.91 -15.36
CA ALA A 319 27.22 -10.64 -14.80
C ALA A 319 26.82 -10.05 -13.43
N LEU A 320 25.54 -9.97 -13.18
CA LEU A 320 24.97 -9.46 -11.93
C LEU A 320 24.50 -10.60 -11.02
N GLU A 321 24.81 -10.51 -9.74
CA GLU A 321 24.23 -11.36 -8.70
C GLU A 321 22.96 -10.68 -8.18
N VAL A 322 21.83 -11.30 -8.43
CA VAL A 322 20.49 -10.79 -8.10
C VAL A 322 19.81 -11.75 -7.15
N GLU A 323 18.94 -11.25 -6.35
CA GLU A 323 18.10 -12.04 -5.46
C GLU A 323 16.63 -11.68 -5.68
N LEU A 324 15.79 -12.69 -5.96
CA LEU A 324 14.35 -12.55 -5.76
C LEU A 324 14.13 -12.49 -4.24
N PHE A 325 13.94 -11.29 -3.73
CA PHE A 325 13.85 -11.03 -2.30
C PHE A 325 12.45 -11.27 -1.75
N SER A 326 11.44 -10.83 -2.50
CA SER A 326 10.05 -10.93 -2.08
C SER A 326 9.09 -10.91 -3.27
N ARG A 327 7.84 -11.23 -3.01
CA ARG A 327 6.76 -11.09 -3.97
C ARG A 327 5.52 -10.47 -3.35
N TYR A 328 4.70 -9.83 -4.15
CA TYR A 328 3.38 -9.38 -3.73
C TYR A 328 2.35 -10.50 -3.85
N ILE A 329 1.47 -10.57 -2.87
CA ILE A 329 0.25 -11.37 -2.91
C ILE A 329 -0.94 -10.42 -2.93
N THR A 330 -1.77 -10.53 -3.94
CA THR A 330 -3.04 -9.81 -4.00
C THR A 330 -4.10 -10.56 -3.22
N ILE A 331 -4.75 -9.89 -2.29
CA ILE A 331 -5.98 -10.33 -1.65
C ILE A 331 -7.12 -9.72 -2.47
N PRO A 332 -7.98 -10.53 -3.10
CA PRO A 332 -9.03 -9.99 -3.94
C PRO A 332 -10.04 -9.16 -3.13
N GLU A 333 -10.78 -8.33 -3.83
CA GLU A 333 -11.92 -7.65 -3.26
C GLU A 333 -12.96 -8.64 -2.70
N GLU A 334 -13.66 -8.24 -1.66
CA GLU A 334 -14.67 -9.06 -1.01
C GLU A 334 -15.86 -8.23 -0.53
N SER A 335 -17.02 -8.88 -0.44
CA SER A 335 -18.23 -8.27 0.11
C SER A 335 -18.60 -8.93 1.43
N ILE A 336 -18.66 -8.16 2.50
CA ILE A 336 -18.97 -8.62 3.87
C ILE A 336 -20.41 -8.24 4.19
N TRP A 337 -21.22 -9.25 4.52
CA TRP A 337 -22.59 -9.04 4.96
C TRP A 337 -22.62 -8.74 6.45
N VAL A 338 -23.33 -7.67 6.82
CA VAL A 338 -23.59 -7.26 8.20
C VAL A 338 -25.09 -7.47 8.46
N GLU A 339 -25.40 -8.35 9.40
CA GLU A 339 -26.77 -8.72 9.78
C GLU A 339 -27.19 -8.16 11.14
#